data_ce04f9cd1e06b3b1704e2eee3d046293
#
_entry.id   ce04f9cd1e06b3b1704e2eee3d046293
#
_cell.length_a   1.000
_cell.length_b   1.000
_cell.length_c   1.000
_cell.angle_alpha   90.00
_cell.angle_beta   90.00
_cell.angle_gamma   90.00
#
_symmetry.space_group_name_H-M   'P 1'
#
loop_
_entity.id
_entity.type
_entity.pdbx_description
1 polymer ?
#
loop_
_entity_poly.entity_id
_entity_poly.type
_entity_poly.pdbx_seq_one_letter_code
_entity_poly.pdbx_strand_id
1 'polypeptide(L)' 'MSIENNIKYSSCKSIKQLSIDGEFIRSWESASEVGKELNFNTSNILRCCKGLRKSAHGYKWCYVEGGE' A
#
# COMPACT_ATOMS: atom_id res chain seq x y z
N MET A 1 18.86 -19.76 7.40
CA MET A 1 18.17 -19.58 7.08
C MET A 1 17.78 -18.99 6.98
N SER A 2 17.86 -18.99 6.80
CA SER A 2 17.12 -18.53 6.44
C SER A 2 16.70 -18.14 6.12
N ILE A 3 16.96 -18.18 6.08
CA ILE A 3 16.34 -17.85 5.63
C ILE A 3 15.86 -17.46 5.29
N GLU A 4 16.00 -17.45 5.36
CA GLU A 4 15.31 -17.09 4.85
C GLU A 4 14.85 -16.54 4.49
N ASN A 5 15.15 -16.65 4.56
CA ASN A 5 14.51 -16.13 4.02
C ASN A 5 14.10 -15.56 3.63
N ASN A 6 14.31 -15.57 3.63
CA ASN A 6 13.73 -15.04 3.11
C ASN A 6 13.20 -14.44 2.72
N ILE A 7 13.30 -14.48 2.61
CA ILE A 7 12.71 -13.86 2.17
C ILE A 7 12.11 -13.38 1.83
N LYS A 8 12.00 -13.36 1.57
CA LYS A 8 11.39 -12.86 1.19
C LYS A 8 10.72 -12.27 1.09
N TYR A 9 10.59 -12.11 1.02
CA TYR A 9 9.96 -11.51 0.91
C TYR A 9 9.43 -10.88 0.70
N SER A 10 9.37 -11.03 0.84
CA SER A 10 9.05 -10.21 0.54
C SER A 10 8.35 -9.42 -0.35
N SER A 11 7.56 -9.62 -0.74
CA SER A 11 6.83 -8.99 -1.76
C SER A 11 5.77 -8.04 -1.24
N CYS A 12 5.51 -8.01 -0.01
CA CYS A 12 4.54 -7.09 0.55
C CYS A 12 5.23 -5.77 0.83
N LYS A 13 4.74 -4.69 0.29
CA LYS A 13 5.31 -3.38 0.52
C LYS A 13 4.36 -2.55 1.33
N SER A 14 4.90 -1.79 2.25
CA SER A 14 4.09 -0.86 3.02
C SER A 14 3.56 0.22 2.09
N ILE A 15 2.38 0.72 2.38
CA ILE A 15 1.78 1.78 1.58
C ILE A 15 1.32 2.89 2.48
N LYS A 16 1.18 4.07 1.89
CA LYS A 16 0.69 5.26 2.59
C LYS A 16 -0.69 5.58 2.09
N GLN A 17 -1.55 5.93 3.00
CA GLN A 17 -2.88 6.43 2.65
C GLN A 17 -2.84 7.96 2.76
N LEU A 18 -3.21 8.63 1.71
CA LEU A 18 -3.20 10.08 1.67
C LEU A 18 -4.60 10.59 1.32
N SER A 19 -4.91 11.78 1.75
CA SER A 19 -6.16 12.38 1.36
C SER A 19 -6.10 12.75 -0.12
N ILE A 20 -7.23 13.10 -0.67
CA ILE A 20 -7.27 13.52 -2.07
C ILE A 20 -6.36 14.74 -2.28
N ASP A 21 -6.19 15.54 -1.25
CA ASP A 21 -5.31 16.69 -1.34
C ASP A 21 -3.84 16.31 -1.20
N GLY A 22 -3.54 15.09 -0.87
CA GLY A 22 -2.17 14.63 -0.74
C GLY A 22 -1.65 14.64 0.68
N GLU A 23 -2.50 14.84 1.66
CA GLU A 23 -2.04 14.87 3.05
C GLU A 23 -1.97 13.47 3.62
N PHE A 24 -0.93 13.19 4.35
CA PHE A 24 -0.73 11.86 4.93
C PHE A 24 -1.80 11.57 5.97
N ILE A 25 -2.42 10.42 5.88
CA ILE A 25 -3.42 9.98 6.85
C ILE A 25 -2.83 8.89 7.72
N ARG A 26 -2.36 7.81 7.14
CA ARG A 26 -1.73 6.75 7.91
C ARG A 26 -1.00 5.81 6.98
N SER A 27 -0.14 5.00 7.54
CA SER A 27 0.56 4.00 6.74
C SER A 27 -0.03 2.63 7.05
N TRP A 28 0.14 1.72 6.12
CA TRP A 28 -0.38 0.37 6.24
C TRP A 28 0.73 -0.60 5.86
N GLU A 29 0.69 -1.77 6.42
CA GLU A 29 1.74 -2.74 6.13
C GLU A 29 1.60 -3.31 4.73
N SER A 30 0.40 -3.38 4.22
CA SER A 30 0.19 -3.88 2.87
C SER A 30 -1.20 -3.51 2.43
N ALA A 31 -1.46 -3.68 1.14
CA ALA A 31 -2.80 -3.43 0.62
C ALA A 31 -3.80 -4.42 1.20
N SER A 32 -3.34 -5.63 1.51
CA SER A 32 -4.24 -6.62 2.14
C SER A 32 -4.76 -6.11 3.47
N GLU A 33 -3.93 -5.45 4.24
CA GLU A 33 -4.36 -4.88 5.51
C GLU A 33 -5.48 -3.89 5.29
N VAL A 34 -5.32 -3.02 4.30
CA VAL A 34 -6.35 -2.03 4.00
C VAL A 34 -7.65 -2.74 3.65
N GLY A 35 -7.56 -3.76 2.83
CA GLY A 35 -8.75 -4.50 2.43
C GLY A 35 -9.45 -5.14 3.62
N LYS A 36 -8.69 -5.63 4.58
CA LYS A 36 -9.30 -6.25 5.74
C LYS A 36 -9.93 -5.20 6.66
N GLU A 37 -9.25 -4.08 6.88
CA GLU A 37 -9.74 -3.11 7.85
C GLU A 37 -10.83 -2.22 7.27
N LEU A 38 -10.66 -1.76 6.05
CA LEU A 38 -11.59 -0.82 5.46
C LEU A 38 -12.49 -1.45 4.41
N ASN A 39 -12.25 -2.73 4.10
CA ASN A 39 -13.08 -3.44 3.13
C ASN A 39 -12.98 -2.79 1.74
N PHE A 40 -11.82 -2.26 1.41
CA PHE A 40 -11.60 -1.65 0.11
C PHE A 40 -11.05 -2.67 -0.87
N ASN A 41 -11.20 -2.40 -2.14
CA ASN A 41 -10.69 -3.29 -3.18
C ASN A 41 -9.19 -3.09 -3.30
N THR A 42 -8.42 -4.12 -2.95
CA THR A 42 -6.95 -4.01 -2.93
C THR A 42 -6.39 -3.83 -4.33
N SER A 43 -7.03 -4.36 -5.36
CA SER A 43 -6.54 -4.17 -6.72
C SER A 43 -6.50 -2.70 -7.08
N ASN A 44 -7.53 -1.96 -6.72
CA ASN A 44 -7.54 -0.53 -7.00
C ASN A 44 -6.47 0.21 -6.23
N ILE A 45 -6.25 -0.20 -4.98
CA ILE A 45 -5.22 0.43 -4.17
C ILE A 45 -3.85 0.18 -4.79
N LEU A 46 -3.59 -1.04 -5.23
CA LEU A 46 -2.31 -1.34 -5.85
C LEU A 46 -2.12 -0.57 -7.15
N ARG A 47 -3.17 -0.42 -7.93
CA ARG A 47 -3.07 0.37 -9.15
C ARG A 47 -2.72 1.82 -8.83
N CYS A 48 -3.29 2.35 -7.77
CA CYS A 48 -2.97 3.69 -7.35
C CYS A 48 -1.50 3.78 -6.96
N CYS A 49 -1.00 2.79 -6.22
CA CYS A 49 0.39 2.77 -5.82
C CYS A 49 1.32 2.72 -7.02
N LYS A 50 0.90 2.04 -8.08
CA LYS A 50 1.73 1.92 -9.27
C LYS A 50 1.57 3.11 -10.21
N GLY A 51 0.72 4.04 -9.88
CA GLY A 51 0.51 5.19 -10.74
C GLY A 51 -0.49 4.99 -11.84
N LEU A 52 -1.22 3.87 -11.83
CA LEU A 52 -2.19 3.59 -12.87
C LEU A 52 -3.53 4.26 -12.60
N ARG A 53 -3.78 4.69 -11.39
CA ARG A 53 -4.99 5.42 -11.04
C ARG A 53 -4.61 6.61 -10.21
N LYS A 54 -5.38 7.68 -10.31
CA LYS A 54 -5.10 8.86 -9.50
C LYS A 54 -5.52 8.64 -8.06
N SER A 55 -6.56 7.90 -7.81
CA SER A 55 -7.03 7.70 -6.45
C SER A 55 -7.89 6.45 -6.42
N ALA A 56 -8.18 5.97 -5.24
CA ALA A 56 -9.03 4.82 -5.05
C ALA A 56 -9.79 5.02 -3.75
N HIS A 57 -11.10 4.77 -3.80
CA HIS A 57 -11.96 4.86 -2.61
C HIS A 57 -11.88 6.24 -1.95
N GLY A 58 -11.64 7.30 -2.73
CA GLY A 58 -11.61 8.65 -2.18
C GLY A 58 -10.29 9.03 -1.55
N TYR A 59 -9.25 8.21 -1.70
CA TYR A 59 -7.94 8.48 -1.12
C TYR A 59 -6.86 8.23 -2.15
N LYS A 60 -5.70 8.77 -1.91
CA LYS A 60 -4.53 8.48 -2.72
C LYS A 60 -3.69 7.46 -1.99
N TRP A 61 -3.00 6.63 -2.73
CA TRP A 61 -2.20 5.55 -2.17
C TRP A 61 -0.86 5.50 -2.89
N CYS A 62 0.19 5.27 -2.16
CA CYS A 62 1.49 5.06 -2.79
C CYS A 62 2.32 4.20 -1.88
N TYR A 63 3.37 3.60 -2.46
CA TYR A 63 4.27 2.78 -1.66
C TYR A 63 5.12 3.67 -0.78
N VAL A 64 5.43 3.15 0.42
CA VAL A 64 6.38 3.82 1.28
C VAL A 64 7.77 3.52 0.76
N GLU A 65 8.56 4.58 0.58
CA GLU A 65 9.82 4.34 0.01
C GLU A 65 10.82 4.12 1.02
N GLY A 66 11.26 3.96 1.73
CA GLY A 66 12.28 3.84 2.66
C GLY A 66 12.83 2.51 2.81
N GLY A 67 12.26 1.61 2.25
CA GLY A 67 12.68 0.29 2.45
C GLY A 67 13.89 -0.11 1.71
N GLU A 68 14.45 0.64 1.05
CA GLU A 68 15.41 0.19 0.24
C GLU A 68 16.59 0.20 0.71
#